data_38b2e6504a8fdd2767276b587cb1b6b3
#
_entry.id   38b2e6504a8fdd2767276b587cb1b6b3
#
_cell.length_a   1.000
_cell.length_b   1.000
_cell.length_c   1.000
_cell.angle_alpha   90.00
_cell.angle_beta   90.00
_cell.angle_gamma   90.00
#
_symmetry.space_group_name_H-M   'P 1'
#
loop_
_entity.id
_entity.type
_entity.pdbx_description
1 polymer ?
#
loop_
_entity_poly.entity_id
_entity_poly.type
_entity_poly.pdbx_seq_one_letter_code
_entity_poly.pdbx_strand_id
1 'polypeptide(L)'
;MLLATFKLCAGSSYRHLRNMKGLRQQAIMAIGQELSKRAIGGPTPGAWINQVRRRSSLLSSRLEDSLYNDQEMAYLQQGEEAMQKALGILSNQDGWKSETEKANGDKVLSKVVPDVGKVFRLEVELDQPMERLYEELVERMEDMGDWNPRVKEIKVLQKIGKDTVITHEIAAESPGNIVGPRDFVSVRCAKRRGSTCVLAGMATHFGDMPEQKGVIRAEHGPTCMVLRPVTGNPSKTKLTWLLSIDLKKTKLARSRNSVRGSKSLK
;
A
#
# COMPACT_ATOMS: atom_id res chain seq x y z
N MET A 1 -0.65 18.03 -10.71
CA MET A 1 0.40 17.01 -10.59
C MET A 1 -0.02 15.81 -9.75
N LEU A 2 -0.51 15.95 -8.51
CA LEU A 2 -0.89 14.83 -7.62
C LEU A 2 -1.96 13.91 -8.21
N LEU A 3 -2.96 14.43 -8.93
CA LEU A 3 -3.99 13.61 -9.57
C LEU A 3 -3.42 12.76 -10.72
N ALA A 4 -2.47 13.31 -11.47
CA ALA A 4 -1.76 12.58 -12.52
C ALA A 4 -0.88 11.47 -11.90
N THR A 5 -0.25 11.74 -10.77
CA THR A 5 0.55 10.77 -10.00
C THR A 5 -0.32 9.64 -9.45
N PHE A 6 -1.49 9.97 -8.90
CA PHE A 6 -2.45 8.96 -8.45
C PHE A 6 -2.95 8.12 -9.62
N LYS A 7 -3.32 8.74 -10.75
CA LYS A 7 -3.71 8.01 -11.97
C LYS A 7 -2.57 7.14 -12.51
N LEU A 8 -1.32 7.58 -12.35
CA LEU A 8 -0.15 6.79 -12.71
C LEU A 8 0.09 5.61 -11.74
N CYS A 9 0.07 5.85 -10.44
CA CYS A 9 0.43 4.83 -9.43
C CYS A 9 -0.74 3.90 -9.07
N ALA A 10 -1.93 4.45 -8.81
CA ALA A 10 -3.08 3.66 -8.40
C ALA A 10 -3.96 3.20 -9.56
N GLY A 11 -4.19 4.05 -10.56
CA GLY A 11 -5.10 3.73 -11.66
C GLY A 11 -4.57 2.64 -12.61
N SER A 12 -3.25 2.47 -12.70
CA SER A 12 -2.65 1.40 -13.49
C SER A 12 -2.56 0.10 -12.68
N SER A 13 -2.11 0.16 -11.43
CA SER A 13 -2.12 -0.99 -10.51
C SER A 13 -3.54 -1.56 -10.36
N TYR A 14 -4.55 -0.71 -10.23
CA TYR A 14 -5.96 -1.10 -10.21
C TYR A 14 -6.39 -1.84 -11.47
N ARG A 15 -6.06 -1.32 -12.67
CA ARG A 15 -6.39 -2.00 -13.93
C ARG A 15 -5.76 -3.38 -14.02
N HIS A 16 -4.56 -3.57 -13.49
CA HIS A 16 -3.87 -4.85 -13.47
C HIS A 16 -4.43 -5.81 -12.43
N LEU A 17 -4.74 -5.36 -11.22
CA LEU A 17 -5.48 -6.16 -10.23
C LEU A 17 -6.82 -6.66 -10.80
N ARG A 18 -7.51 -5.82 -11.58
CA ARG A 18 -8.76 -6.19 -12.28
C ARG A 18 -8.52 -7.14 -13.46
N ASN A 19 -7.38 -7.02 -14.15
CA ASN A 19 -7.06 -7.82 -15.34
C ASN A 19 -6.21 -9.06 -15.03
N MET A 20 -6.04 -9.45 -13.76
CA MET A 20 -5.36 -10.69 -13.35
C MET A 20 -5.99 -11.98 -13.92
N LYS A 21 -6.93 -11.86 -14.84
CA LYS A 21 -7.46 -12.97 -15.67
C LYS A 21 -6.38 -13.75 -16.43
N GLY A 22 -5.16 -13.23 -16.54
CA GLY A 22 -4.08 -13.86 -17.28
C GLY A 22 -3.39 -15.02 -16.56
N LEU A 23 -3.44 -15.10 -15.23
CA LEU A 23 -2.78 -16.15 -14.43
C LEU A 23 -3.79 -17.19 -13.90
N ARG A 24 -4.48 -17.82 -14.78
CA ARG A 24 -5.12 -18.88 -15.15
C ARG A 24 -5.85 -19.92 -14.54
N GLN A 25 -6.76 -20.23 -15.02
CA GLN A 25 -7.76 -21.32 -15.26
C GLN A 25 -7.49 -22.73 -14.68
N GLN A 26 -6.35 -23.06 -14.11
CA GLN A 26 -6.08 -24.45 -13.65
C GLN A 26 -6.16 -24.69 -12.15
N ALA A 27 -6.26 -23.62 -11.31
CA ALA A 27 -6.40 -23.77 -9.85
C ALA A 27 -7.86 -23.66 -9.35
N ILE A 28 -8.81 -23.34 -10.20
CA ILE A 28 -10.20 -23.00 -9.82
C ILE A 28 -11.05 -24.21 -9.43
N MET A 29 -10.65 -25.41 -9.79
CA MET A 29 -11.49 -26.61 -9.60
C MET A 29 -11.35 -27.33 -8.24
N ALA A 30 -10.41 -26.97 -7.40
CA ALA A 30 -10.11 -27.74 -6.19
C ALA A 30 -10.69 -27.18 -4.86
N ILE A 31 -11.14 -25.93 -4.81
CA ILE A 31 -11.53 -25.28 -3.53
C ILE A 31 -13.01 -24.95 -3.41
N GLY A 32 -13.83 -25.25 -4.41
CA GLY A 32 -15.24 -24.83 -4.50
C GLY A 32 -16.22 -25.45 -3.51
N GLN A 33 -15.85 -26.39 -2.65
CA GLN A 33 -16.84 -27.14 -1.88
C GLN A 33 -16.84 -26.95 -0.35
N GLU A 34 -15.88 -26.28 0.27
CA GLU A 34 -15.80 -26.30 1.75
C GLU A 34 -16.13 -24.98 2.47
N LEU A 35 -16.34 -23.87 1.77
CA LEU A 35 -16.53 -22.55 2.39
C LEU A 35 -17.99 -22.05 2.49
N SER A 36 -18.98 -22.86 2.09
CA SER A 36 -20.41 -22.45 2.09
C SER A 36 -21.08 -22.34 3.47
N LYS A 37 -20.40 -22.58 4.57
CA LYS A 37 -21.06 -22.71 5.89
C LYS A 37 -20.76 -21.65 6.95
N ARG A 38 -20.00 -20.57 6.70
CA ARG A 38 -19.75 -19.55 7.73
C ARG A 38 -19.82 -18.12 7.20
N ALA A 39 -20.98 -17.73 6.69
CA ALA A 39 -21.31 -16.32 6.53
C ALA A 39 -22.01 -15.85 7.80
N ILE A 40 -21.50 -14.84 8.50
CA ILE A 40 -22.29 -13.88 9.30
C ILE A 40 -21.33 -12.78 9.84
N GLY A 41 -21.62 -11.53 9.47
CA GLY A 41 -21.36 -10.33 10.26
C GLY A 41 -19.92 -10.03 10.68
N GLY A 42 -19.08 -9.57 9.78
CA GLY A 42 -17.78 -8.98 10.19
C GLY A 42 -17.98 -7.63 10.90
N PRO A 43 -17.18 -7.30 11.92
CA PRO A 43 -17.29 -6.04 12.65
C PRO A 43 -16.99 -4.84 11.76
N THR A 44 -17.64 -3.71 12.05
CA THR A 44 -17.37 -2.41 11.40
C THR A 44 -15.91 -1.97 11.60
N PRO A 45 -15.36 -1.13 10.71
CA PRO A 45 -13.99 -0.61 10.85
C PRO A 45 -13.69 0.00 12.22
N GLY A 46 -14.65 0.71 12.82
CA GLY A 46 -14.51 1.31 14.16
C GLY A 46 -14.39 0.28 15.28
N ALA A 47 -15.14 -0.82 15.22
CA ALA A 47 -15.04 -1.89 16.20
C ALA A 47 -13.67 -2.60 16.13
N TRP A 48 -13.11 -2.72 14.93
CA TRP A 48 -11.80 -3.31 14.71
C TRP A 48 -10.67 -2.44 15.28
N ILE A 49 -10.71 -1.11 15.03
CA ILE A 49 -9.75 -0.13 15.59
C ILE A 49 -9.70 -0.21 17.12
N ASN A 50 -10.88 -0.22 17.78
CA ASN A 50 -10.95 -0.29 19.23
C ASN A 50 -10.38 -1.60 19.80
N GLN A 51 -10.53 -2.69 19.08
CA GLN A 51 -10.03 -3.99 19.51
C GLN A 51 -8.53 -4.16 19.23
N VAL A 52 -8.01 -3.54 18.15
CA VAL A 52 -6.57 -3.45 17.89
C VAL A 52 -5.91 -2.64 19.02
N ARG A 53 -6.45 -1.47 19.38
CA ARG A 53 -5.95 -0.66 20.52
C ARG A 53 -5.92 -1.43 21.84
N ARG A 54 -6.96 -2.21 22.16
CA ARG A 54 -7.00 -3.01 23.39
C ARG A 54 -6.00 -4.14 23.40
N ARG A 55 -5.67 -4.73 22.25
CA ARG A 55 -4.69 -5.82 22.16
C ARG A 55 -3.25 -5.33 22.14
N SER A 56 -2.94 -4.19 21.51
CA SER A 56 -1.58 -3.63 21.57
C SER A 56 -1.18 -3.26 22.99
N SER A 57 -2.14 -2.80 23.83
CA SER A 57 -1.88 -2.57 25.26
C SER A 57 -1.73 -3.84 26.09
N LEU A 58 -2.26 -4.99 25.64
CA LEU A 58 -2.15 -6.29 26.34
C LEU A 58 -0.97 -7.13 25.85
N LEU A 59 -0.50 -6.93 24.61
CA LEU A 59 0.66 -7.61 24.03
C LEU A 59 2.00 -7.00 24.47
N SER A 60 1.95 -5.84 25.11
CA SER A 60 3.09 -5.13 25.71
C SER A 60 3.64 -5.81 26.96
N SER A 61 3.10 -6.94 27.39
CA SER A 61 3.50 -7.59 28.64
C SER A 61 4.39 -8.81 28.43
N ARG A 62 5.67 -8.60 28.67
CA ARG A 62 6.67 -9.51 29.26
C ARG A 62 7.11 -10.80 28.57
N LEU A 63 6.45 -11.32 27.52
CA LEU A 63 6.91 -12.52 26.83
C LEU A 63 7.48 -12.26 25.42
N GLU A 64 7.11 -11.13 24.81
CA GLU A 64 7.61 -10.75 23.47
C GLU A 64 8.94 -10.00 23.55
N ASP A 65 9.26 -9.31 24.65
CA ASP A 65 10.53 -8.58 24.87
C ASP A 65 11.78 -9.47 24.78
N SER A 66 11.60 -10.81 24.88
CA SER A 66 12.70 -11.76 24.75
C SER A 66 12.88 -12.36 23.36
N LEU A 67 11.92 -12.14 22.43
CA LEU A 67 11.92 -12.75 21.10
C LEU A 67 12.44 -11.84 20.01
N TYR A 68 12.36 -10.51 20.20
CA TYR A 68 12.73 -9.51 19.23
C TYR A 68 13.73 -8.52 19.83
N ASN A 69 14.68 -8.06 19.03
CA ASN A 69 15.57 -6.97 19.44
C ASN A 69 14.84 -5.60 19.38
N ASP A 70 15.44 -4.56 19.96
CA ASP A 70 14.85 -3.23 20.06
C ASP A 70 14.46 -2.64 18.69
N GLN A 71 15.24 -2.90 17.66
CA GLN A 71 14.95 -2.44 16.30
C GLN A 71 13.77 -3.18 15.69
N GLU A 72 13.66 -4.48 15.88
CA GLU A 72 12.53 -5.28 15.45
C GLU A 72 11.24 -4.87 16.17
N MET A 73 11.32 -4.61 17.47
CA MET A 73 10.20 -4.07 18.25
C MET A 73 9.75 -2.71 17.72
N ALA A 74 10.68 -1.83 17.37
CA ALA A 74 10.35 -0.54 16.76
C ALA A 74 9.64 -0.69 15.42
N TYR A 75 10.04 -1.63 14.57
CA TYR A 75 9.37 -1.92 13.31
C TYR A 75 7.98 -2.53 13.49
N LEU A 76 7.80 -3.44 14.45
CA LEU A 76 6.49 -3.99 14.81
C LEU A 76 5.55 -2.88 15.26
N GLN A 77 6.01 -1.99 16.14
CA GLN A 77 5.24 -0.84 16.60
C GLN A 77 4.89 0.10 15.43
N GLN A 78 5.85 0.40 14.56
CA GLN A 78 5.64 1.26 13.40
C GLN A 78 4.62 0.67 12.41
N GLY A 79 4.64 -0.65 12.18
CA GLY A 79 3.64 -1.35 11.37
C GLY A 79 2.23 -1.24 11.95
N GLU A 80 2.10 -1.37 13.27
CA GLU A 80 0.85 -1.22 13.99
C GLU A 80 0.33 0.22 13.92
N GLU A 81 1.21 1.20 14.12
CA GLU A 81 0.88 2.63 13.99
C GLU A 81 0.41 2.99 12.57
N ALA A 82 1.08 2.47 11.53
CA ALA A 82 0.66 2.65 10.15
C ALA A 82 -0.76 2.15 9.93
N MET A 83 -1.08 0.95 10.45
CA MET A 83 -2.41 0.37 10.37
C MET A 83 -3.46 1.20 11.10
N GLN A 84 -3.17 1.62 12.33
CA GLN A 84 -4.09 2.44 13.14
C GLN A 84 -4.35 3.79 12.47
N LYS A 85 -3.32 4.49 12.02
CA LYS A 85 -3.43 5.79 11.33
C LYS A 85 -4.23 5.65 10.03
N ALA A 86 -3.93 4.66 9.20
CA ALA A 86 -4.62 4.45 7.93
C ALA A 86 -6.10 4.10 8.13
N LEU A 87 -6.43 3.20 9.06
CA LEU A 87 -7.80 2.85 9.38
C LEU A 87 -8.55 4.04 10.03
N GLY A 88 -7.87 4.85 10.85
CA GLY A 88 -8.42 6.09 11.41
C GLY A 88 -8.83 7.09 10.33
N ILE A 89 -8.01 7.26 9.29
CA ILE A 89 -8.34 8.12 8.14
C ILE A 89 -9.55 7.57 7.38
N LEU A 90 -9.61 6.26 7.14
CA LEU A 90 -10.72 5.62 6.42
C LEU A 90 -12.04 5.64 7.21
N SER A 91 -11.98 5.57 8.54
CA SER A 91 -13.17 5.59 9.39
C SER A 91 -13.84 6.97 9.47
N ASN A 92 -13.07 8.03 9.30
CA ASN A 92 -13.60 9.39 9.24
C ASN A 92 -14.19 9.65 7.85
N GLN A 93 -15.53 9.73 7.78
CA GLN A 93 -16.26 9.91 6.52
C GLN A 93 -16.29 11.36 6.03
N ASP A 94 -15.93 12.32 6.88
CA ASP A 94 -16.02 13.75 6.56
C ASP A 94 -14.89 14.22 5.63
N GLY A 95 -15.18 15.19 4.79
CA GLY A 95 -14.20 15.91 3.97
C GLY A 95 -13.69 15.14 2.75
N TRP A 96 -14.21 13.97 2.44
CA TRP A 96 -13.90 13.26 1.20
C TRP A 96 -14.56 13.95 -0.01
N LYS A 97 -13.77 14.21 -1.04
CA LYS A 97 -14.19 14.78 -2.32
C LYS A 97 -14.11 13.71 -3.40
N SER A 98 -15.18 13.60 -4.21
CA SER A 98 -15.16 12.69 -5.36
C SER A 98 -14.23 13.25 -6.44
N GLU A 99 -13.25 12.44 -6.85
CA GLU A 99 -12.35 12.72 -7.97
C GLU A 99 -12.83 12.01 -9.25
N THR A 100 -13.40 10.82 -9.11
CA THR A 100 -13.96 10.04 -10.21
C THR A 100 -14.92 8.99 -9.64
N GLU A 101 -16.05 8.83 -10.30
CA GLU A 101 -16.99 7.73 -10.07
C GLU A 101 -17.37 7.13 -11.43
N LYS A 102 -17.37 5.81 -11.53
CA LYS A 102 -17.73 5.10 -12.76
C LYS A 102 -19.09 4.43 -12.60
N ALA A 103 -19.74 4.19 -13.74
CA ALA A 103 -21.04 3.52 -13.78
C ALA A 103 -21.06 2.12 -13.12
N ASN A 104 -19.91 1.45 -13.03
CA ASN A 104 -19.75 0.15 -12.36
C ASN A 104 -19.54 0.25 -10.84
N GLY A 105 -19.66 1.44 -10.24
CA GLY A 105 -19.50 1.67 -8.81
C GLY A 105 -18.08 1.91 -8.33
N ASP A 106 -17.08 1.86 -9.22
CA ASP A 106 -15.70 2.19 -8.85
C ASP A 106 -15.58 3.68 -8.49
N LYS A 107 -15.01 3.99 -7.32
CA LYS A 107 -14.90 5.37 -6.83
C LYS A 107 -13.46 5.70 -6.47
N VAL A 108 -13.07 6.92 -6.80
CA VAL A 108 -11.84 7.54 -6.33
C VAL A 108 -12.19 8.81 -5.59
N LEU A 109 -11.86 8.85 -4.33
CA LEU A 109 -12.08 9.98 -3.46
C LEU A 109 -10.72 10.56 -3.02
N SER A 110 -10.68 11.84 -2.64
CA SER A 110 -9.51 12.45 -2.04
C SER A 110 -9.87 13.30 -0.84
N LYS A 111 -8.89 13.45 0.06
CA LYS A 111 -9.00 14.27 1.27
C LYS A 111 -7.64 14.83 1.62
N VAL A 112 -7.61 16.02 2.22
CA VAL A 112 -6.41 16.55 2.86
C VAL A 112 -6.48 16.22 4.34
N VAL A 113 -5.47 15.50 4.84
CA VAL A 113 -5.35 15.10 6.25
C VAL A 113 -4.20 15.89 6.87
N PRO A 114 -4.40 16.55 8.02
CA PRO A 114 -3.30 17.20 8.73
C PRO A 114 -2.12 16.24 8.92
N ASP A 115 -0.89 16.76 8.83
CA ASP A 115 0.38 16.04 9.01
C ASP A 115 0.66 14.89 8.02
N VAL A 116 -0.32 14.52 7.18
CA VAL A 116 -0.17 13.47 6.14
C VAL A 116 -0.20 14.08 4.74
N GLY A 117 -0.97 15.15 4.55
CA GLY A 117 -1.18 15.76 3.24
C GLY A 117 -2.37 15.17 2.48
N LYS A 118 -2.32 15.24 1.15
CA LYS A 118 -3.41 14.73 0.31
C LYS A 118 -3.35 13.21 0.20
N VAL A 119 -4.43 12.56 0.63
CA VAL A 119 -4.63 11.11 0.54
C VAL A 119 -5.73 10.79 -0.47
N PHE A 120 -5.68 9.59 -1.02
CA PHE A 120 -6.68 9.07 -1.95
C PHE A 120 -7.30 7.79 -1.39
N ARG A 121 -8.59 7.62 -1.62
CA ARG A 121 -9.34 6.41 -1.31
C ARG A 121 -9.92 5.85 -2.59
N LEU A 122 -9.55 4.61 -2.92
CA LEU A 122 -10.12 3.84 -4.01
C LEU A 122 -11.07 2.80 -3.44
N GLU A 123 -12.27 2.71 -3.98
CA GLU A 123 -13.25 1.67 -3.68
C GLU A 123 -13.63 0.95 -4.96
N VAL A 124 -13.43 -0.37 -4.98
CA VAL A 124 -13.70 -1.18 -6.17
C VAL A 124 -14.10 -2.59 -5.80
N GLU A 125 -14.84 -3.24 -6.68
CA GLU A 125 -15.04 -4.68 -6.65
C GLU A 125 -14.13 -5.35 -7.68
N LEU A 126 -13.41 -6.38 -7.23
CA LEU A 126 -12.48 -7.17 -8.04
C LEU A 126 -13.09 -8.56 -8.27
N ASP A 127 -13.04 -9.02 -9.51
CA ASP A 127 -13.47 -10.37 -9.91
C ASP A 127 -12.43 -11.43 -9.52
N GLN A 128 -12.00 -11.41 -8.25
CA GLN A 128 -11.01 -12.30 -7.68
C GLN A 128 -11.38 -12.63 -6.21
N PRO A 129 -11.20 -13.88 -5.77
CA PRO A 129 -11.33 -14.24 -4.37
C PRO A 129 -10.30 -13.50 -3.50
N MET A 130 -10.68 -13.16 -2.27
CA MET A 130 -9.79 -12.47 -1.32
C MET A 130 -8.49 -13.25 -1.05
N GLU A 131 -8.57 -14.57 -0.97
CA GLU A 131 -7.40 -15.43 -0.73
C GLU A 131 -6.36 -15.30 -1.83
N ARG A 132 -6.81 -15.22 -3.08
CA ARG A 132 -5.91 -15.04 -4.21
C ARG A 132 -5.21 -13.68 -4.16
N LEU A 133 -5.95 -12.62 -3.81
CA LEU A 133 -5.37 -11.29 -3.65
C LEU A 133 -4.39 -11.25 -2.46
N TYR A 134 -4.70 -11.94 -1.38
CA TYR A 134 -3.79 -12.05 -0.23
C TYR A 134 -2.48 -12.76 -0.62
N GLU A 135 -2.58 -13.90 -1.29
CA GLU A 135 -1.41 -14.63 -1.80
C GLU A 135 -0.50 -13.71 -2.65
N GLU A 136 -1.06 -13.00 -3.63
CA GLU A 136 -0.27 -12.12 -4.52
C GLU A 136 0.28 -10.87 -3.83
N LEU A 137 -0.46 -10.28 -2.89
CA LEU A 137 -0.08 -9.02 -2.26
C LEU A 137 0.78 -9.19 -1.01
N VAL A 138 0.78 -10.38 -0.39
CA VAL A 138 1.48 -10.64 0.88
C VAL A 138 2.47 -11.77 0.77
N GLU A 139 2.04 -12.95 0.31
CA GLU A 139 2.87 -14.14 0.33
C GLU A 139 3.88 -14.14 -0.83
N ARG A 140 3.43 -13.67 -2.00
CA ARG A 140 4.20 -13.59 -3.24
C ARG A 140 4.45 -12.15 -3.69
N MET A 141 4.62 -11.23 -2.74
CA MET A 141 4.80 -9.80 -3.07
C MET A 141 6.04 -9.53 -3.93
N GLU A 142 7.07 -10.36 -3.85
CA GLU A 142 8.29 -10.21 -4.65
C GLU A 142 8.05 -10.50 -6.14
N ASP A 143 7.01 -11.27 -6.48
CA ASP A 143 6.59 -11.55 -7.86
C ASP A 143 5.75 -10.39 -8.45
N MET A 144 5.54 -9.30 -7.69
CA MET A 144 4.65 -8.21 -8.13
C MET A 144 5.13 -7.53 -9.42
N GLY A 145 6.42 -7.50 -9.66
CA GLY A 145 7.00 -6.97 -10.91
C GLY A 145 6.51 -7.69 -12.17
N ASP A 146 6.15 -8.97 -12.07
CA ASP A 146 5.74 -9.80 -13.22
C ASP A 146 4.34 -9.42 -13.74
N TRP A 147 3.47 -8.90 -12.88
CA TRP A 147 2.11 -8.58 -13.24
C TRP A 147 1.72 -7.10 -13.07
N ASN A 148 2.49 -6.32 -12.30
CA ASN A 148 2.25 -4.91 -12.06
C ASN A 148 3.30 -4.03 -12.77
N PRO A 149 3.02 -3.46 -13.94
CA PRO A 149 4.00 -2.69 -14.73
C PRO A 149 4.43 -1.38 -14.06
N ARG A 150 3.95 -1.05 -12.86
CA ARG A 150 4.40 0.09 -12.08
C ARG A 150 5.45 -0.26 -11.05
N VAL A 151 5.63 -1.53 -10.81
CA VAL A 151 6.65 -2.09 -9.93
C VAL A 151 7.70 -2.76 -10.80
N LYS A 152 8.93 -2.32 -10.68
CA LYS A 152 10.06 -2.97 -11.33
C LYS A 152 10.52 -4.16 -10.50
N GLU A 153 10.61 -3.97 -9.19
CA GLU A 153 11.08 -4.98 -8.26
C GLU A 153 10.56 -4.68 -6.85
N ILE A 154 10.24 -5.71 -6.09
CA ILE A 154 10.07 -5.67 -4.63
C ILE A 154 10.98 -6.73 -4.03
N LYS A 155 11.70 -6.35 -2.96
CA LYS A 155 12.49 -7.25 -2.12
C LYS A 155 12.04 -7.20 -0.70
N VAL A 156 11.87 -8.34 -0.07
CA VAL A 156 11.71 -8.46 1.39
C VAL A 156 13.09 -8.40 2.01
N LEU A 157 13.40 -7.29 2.72
CA LEU A 157 14.67 -7.08 3.37
C LEU A 157 14.76 -7.83 4.70
N GLN A 158 13.64 -7.83 5.46
CA GLN A 158 13.54 -8.51 6.74
C GLN A 158 12.10 -8.95 7.01
N LYS A 159 11.93 -10.14 7.55
CA LYS A 159 10.65 -10.64 8.11
C LYS A 159 10.71 -10.56 9.62
N ILE A 160 9.67 -9.96 10.23
CA ILE A 160 9.59 -9.76 11.69
C ILE A 160 8.29 -10.38 12.18
N GLY A 161 8.42 -11.46 12.92
CA GLY A 161 7.27 -12.28 13.27
C GLY A 161 6.55 -12.83 12.03
N LYS A 162 5.23 -12.99 12.11
CA LYS A 162 4.42 -13.57 11.03
C LYS A 162 3.67 -12.54 10.18
N ASP A 163 3.53 -11.33 10.69
CA ASP A 163 2.60 -10.33 10.13
C ASP A 163 3.32 -9.08 9.60
N THR A 164 4.62 -8.89 9.87
CA THR A 164 5.36 -7.66 9.54
C THR A 164 6.61 -7.96 8.72
N VAL A 165 6.83 -7.15 7.70
CA VAL A 165 8.02 -7.22 6.84
C VAL A 165 8.55 -5.82 6.54
N ILE A 166 9.87 -5.71 6.34
CA ILE A 166 10.51 -4.55 5.74
C ILE A 166 10.76 -4.85 4.28
N THR A 167 10.36 -3.94 3.40
CA THR A 167 10.49 -4.12 1.96
C THR A 167 11.24 -2.97 1.32
N HIS A 168 11.97 -3.27 0.26
CA HIS A 168 12.50 -2.31 -0.70
C HIS A 168 11.75 -2.48 -2.03
N GLU A 169 11.16 -1.42 -2.53
CA GLU A 169 10.41 -1.41 -3.79
C GLU A 169 11.06 -0.42 -4.76
N ILE A 170 11.29 -0.85 -5.98
CA ILE A 170 11.76 -0.01 -7.09
C ILE A 170 10.57 0.22 -8.02
N ALA A 171 10.19 1.49 -8.18
CA ALA A 171 9.15 1.85 -9.13
C ALA A 171 9.63 1.69 -10.57
N ALA A 172 8.75 1.20 -11.44
CA ALA A 172 9.02 1.18 -12.88
C ALA A 172 9.09 2.62 -13.42
N GLU A 173 9.89 2.81 -14.47
CA GLU A 173 10.05 4.10 -15.12
C GLU A 173 8.73 4.59 -15.71
N SER A 174 8.47 5.89 -15.57
CA SER A 174 7.30 6.50 -16.20
C SER A 174 7.52 6.65 -17.69
N PRO A 175 6.51 6.40 -18.54
CA PRO A 175 6.60 6.70 -19.96
C PRO A 175 7.00 8.17 -20.17
N GLY A 176 8.05 8.40 -20.98
CA GLY A 176 8.57 9.73 -21.26
C GLY A 176 9.48 10.33 -20.19
N ASN A 177 9.92 9.55 -19.19
CA ASN A 177 10.82 9.99 -18.10
C ASN A 177 10.37 11.27 -17.37
N ILE A 178 9.08 11.55 -17.32
CA ILE A 178 8.51 12.72 -16.65
C ILE A 178 8.77 12.66 -15.13
N VAL A 179 8.83 11.44 -14.59
CA VAL A 179 9.15 11.17 -13.19
C VAL A 179 10.39 10.26 -13.21
N GLY A 180 11.52 10.75 -12.73
CA GLY A 180 12.78 9.98 -12.66
C GLY A 180 12.63 8.75 -11.72
N PRO A 181 13.64 7.88 -11.65
CA PRO A 181 13.59 6.64 -10.87
C PRO A 181 13.33 6.91 -9.38
N ARG A 182 12.45 6.12 -8.78
CA ARG A 182 12.10 6.15 -7.35
C ARG A 182 12.23 4.79 -6.75
N ASP A 183 12.64 4.77 -5.50
CA ASP A 183 12.54 3.61 -4.65
C ASP A 183 11.84 3.94 -3.33
N PHE A 184 11.39 2.91 -2.63
CA PHE A 184 10.70 3.01 -1.36
C PHE A 184 11.28 1.97 -0.40
N VAL A 185 11.50 2.35 0.85
CA VAL A 185 11.71 1.41 1.94
C VAL A 185 10.53 1.57 2.90
N SER A 186 9.85 0.47 3.15
CA SER A 186 8.60 0.50 3.91
C SER A 186 8.50 -0.64 4.90
N VAL A 187 7.94 -0.35 6.08
CA VAL A 187 7.39 -1.37 6.95
C VAL A 187 5.99 -1.71 6.44
N ARG A 188 5.69 -3.00 6.31
CA ARG A 188 4.38 -3.51 5.91
C ARG A 188 3.88 -4.49 6.96
N CYS A 189 2.61 -4.38 7.31
CA CYS A 189 1.95 -5.24 8.26
C CYS A 189 0.65 -5.77 7.66
N ALA A 190 0.45 -7.10 7.76
CA ALA A 190 -0.74 -7.79 7.23
C ALA A 190 -1.49 -8.47 8.38
N LYS A 191 -2.75 -8.11 8.60
CA LYS A 191 -3.58 -8.73 9.63
C LYS A 191 -4.90 -9.23 9.07
N ARG A 192 -5.26 -10.45 9.46
CA ARG A 192 -6.54 -11.08 9.10
C ARG A 192 -7.42 -11.22 10.33
N ARG A 193 -8.69 -10.91 10.14
CA ARG A 193 -9.72 -11.09 11.16
C ARG A 193 -11.02 -11.51 10.52
N GLY A 194 -11.41 -12.75 10.76
CA GLY A 194 -12.55 -13.37 10.08
C GLY A 194 -12.37 -13.27 8.57
N SER A 195 -13.36 -12.74 7.88
CA SER A 195 -13.34 -12.53 6.43
C SER A 195 -12.71 -11.21 5.98
N THR A 196 -12.08 -10.44 6.89
CA THR A 196 -11.44 -9.17 6.53
C THR A 196 -9.93 -9.30 6.61
N CYS A 197 -9.23 -8.85 5.58
CA CYS A 197 -7.79 -8.69 5.58
C CYS A 197 -7.43 -7.21 5.47
N VAL A 198 -6.48 -6.75 6.28
CA VAL A 198 -5.94 -5.40 6.24
C VAL A 198 -4.44 -5.48 6.01
N LEU A 199 -3.99 -4.90 4.92
CA LEU A 199 -2.58 -4.74 4.58
C LEU A 199 -2.26 -3.27 4.78
N ALA A 200 -1.36 -2.94 5.69
CA ALA A 200 -0.99 -1.56 5.98
C ALA A 200 0.52 -1.37 5.86
N GLY A 201 0.95 -0.14 5.68
CA GLY A 201 2.37 0.18 5.66
C GLY A 201 2.63 1.67 5.62
N MET A 202 3.88 2.02 5.87
CA MET A 202 4.41 3.38 5.73
C MET A 202 5.91 3.32 5.49
N ALA A 203 6.49 4.44 5.06
CA ALA A 203 7.93 4.56 4.91
C ALA A 203 8.65 4.30 6.24
N THR A 204 9.81 3.65 6.15
CA THR A 204 10.70 3.41 7.27
C THR A 204 12.15 3.61 6.87
N HIS A 205 13.04 3.65 7.85
CA HIS A 205 14.48 3.62 7.64
C HIS A 205 14.99 2.20 7.89
N PHE A 206 15.89 1.72 7.01
CA PHE A 206 16.55 0.42 7.14
C PHE A 206 18.04 0.63 6.86
N GLY A 207 18.89 0.39 7.86
CA GLY A 207 20.32 0.72 7.82
C GLY A 207 21.07 0.12 6.63
N ASP A 208 20.74 -1.12 6.26
CA ASP A 208 21.37 -1.82 5.13
C ASP A 208 20.85 -1.41 3.75
N MET A 209 19.90 -0.47 3.69
CA MET A 209 19.34 0.05 2.43
C MET A 209 19.39 1.58 2.38
N PRO A 210 20.58 2.19 2.30
CA PRO A 210 20.73 3.63 2.18
C PRO A 210 20.19 4.15 0.83
N GLU A 211 20.01 5.47 0.74
CA GLU A 211 19.65 6.13 -0.51
C GLU A 211 20.71 5.88 -1.58
N GLN A 212 20.25 5.55 -2.79
CA GLN A 212 21.13 5.24 -3.91
C GLN A 212 21.32 6.46 -4.81
N LYS A 213 22.54 6.65 -5.34
CA LYS A 213 22.85 7.73 -6.26
C LYS A 213 22.00 7.61 -7.54
N GLY A 214 21.30 8.67 -7.90
CA GLY A 214 20.48 8.73 -9.12
C GLY A 214 19.05 8.21 -8.94
N VAL A 215 18.70 7.67 -7.78
CA VAL A 215 17.36 7.25 -7.41
C VAL A 215 16.84 8.15 -6.27
N ILE A 216 15.59 8.57 -6.35
CA ILE A 216 14.98 9.37 -5.30
C ILE A 216 14.23 8.45 -4.36
N ARG A 217 14.60 8.45 -3.07
CA ARG A 217 13.87 7.79 -2.02
C ARG A 217 12.54 8.51 -1.80
N ALA A 218 11.49 7.94 -2.34
CA ALA A 218 10.12 8.37 -2.12
C ALA A 218 9.56 7.75 -0.83
N GLU A 219 8.48 8.29 -0.31
CA GLU A 219 7.92 7.86 0.96
C GLU A 219 6.43 7.52 0.81
N HIS A 220 6.05 6.38 1.33
CA HIS A 220 4.65 6.11 1.62
C HIS A 220 4.30 6.74 2.97
N GLY A 221 3.25 7.55 3.01
CA GLY A 221 2.57 7.89 4.26
C GLY A 221 1.76 6.68 4.76
N PRO A 222 0.92 6.86 5.80
CA PRO A 222 0.02 5.80 6.23
C PRO A 222 -0.87 5.35 5.08
N THR A 223 -0.70 4.11 4.64
CA THR A 223 -1.46 3.49 3.55
C THR A 223 -2.04 2.17 4.01
N CYS A 224 -3.20 1.78 3.49
CA CYS A 224 -3.72 0.44 3.70
C CYS A 224 -4.64 -0.02 2.58
N MET A 225 -4.69 -1.34 2.40
CA MET A 225 -5.70 -2.04 1.62
C MET A 225 -6.59 -2.84 2.57
N VAL A 226 -7.89 -2.67 2.48
CA VAL A 226 -8.88 -3.47 3.19
C VAL A 226 -9.57 -4.36 2.18
N LEU A 227 -9.40 -5.67 2.33
CA LEU A 227 -9.96 -6.71 1.48
C LEU A 227 -11.11 -7.39 2.22
N ARG A 228 -12.26 -7.54 1.56
CA ARG A 228 -13.42 -8.27 2.07
C ARG A 228 -14.09 -9.04 0.94
N PRO A 229 -14.53 -10.27 1.15
CA PRO A 229 -15.40 -10.93 0.19
C PRO A 229 -16.68 -10.11 -0.04
N VAL A 230 -17.17 -10.09 -1.26
CA VAL A 230 -18.50 -9.52 -1.55
C VAL A 230 -19.57 -10.41 -0.94
N THR A 231 -20.52 -9.82 -0.23
CA THR A 231 -21.62 -10.56 0.39
C THR A 231 -22.39 -11.35 -0.66
N GLY A 232 -22.55 -12.66 -0.42
CA GLY A 232 -23.21 -13.57 -1.36
C GLY A 232 -22.39 -13.99 -2.58
N ASN A 233 -21.17 -13.44 -2.75
CA ASN A 233 -20.29 -13.83 -3.85
C ASN A 233 -18.80 -13.89 -3.41
N PRO A 234 -18.35 -15.00 -2.82
CA PRO A 234 -16.98 -15.15 -2.32
C PRO A 234 -15.90 -15.18 -3.43
N SER A 235 -16.30 -15.33 -4.70
CA SER A 235 -15.38 -15.23 -5.84
C SER A 235 -14.99 -13.79 -6.18
N LYS A 236 -15.61 -12.80 -5.51
CA LYS A 236 -15.33 -11.39 -5.68
C LYS A 236 -14.86 -10.76 -4.37
N THR A 237 -14.03 -9.75 -4.49
CA THR A 237 -13.48 -9.00 -3.35
C THR A 237 -13.80 -7.52 -3.47
N LYS A 238 -14.35 -6.94 -2.42
CA LYS A 238 -14.41 -5.50 -2.23
C LYS A 238 -13.07 -5.02 -1.69
N LEU A 239 -12.38 -4.20 -2.47
CA LEU A 239 -11.14 -3.53 -2.10
C LEU A 239 -11.43 -2.08 -1.74
N THR A 240 -11.00 -1.67 -0.55
CA THR A 240 -10.85 -0.26 -0.18
C THR A 240 -9.36 0.01 -0.02
N TRP A 241 -8.80 0.91 -0.81
CA TRP A 241 -7.38 1.24 -0.76
C TRP A 241 -7.19 2.71 -0.40
N LEU A 242 -6.56 2.96 0.76
CA LEU A 242 -6.04 4.27 1.13
C LEU A 242 -4.60 4.40 0.63
N LEU A 243 -4.34 5.39 -0.19
CA LEU A 243 -3.01 5.71 -0.71
C LEU A 243 -2.56 7.08 -0.21
N SER A 244 -1.42 7.10 0.45
CA SER A 244 -0.65 8.30 0.81
C SER A 244 0.77 8.13 0.29
N ILE A 245 1.24 9.06 -0.54
CA ILE A 245 2.55 8.94 -1.19
C ILE A 245 3.16 10.32 -1.43
N ASP A 246 4.42 10.49 -1.05
CA ASP A 246 5.26 11.62 -1.39
C ASP A 246 6.39 11.16 -2.33
N LEU A 247 6.28 11.52 -3.59
CA LEU A 247 7.29 11.19 -4.60
C LEU A 247 8.53 12.05 -4.54
N LYS A 248 8.60 12.98 -3.60
CA LYS A 248 9.64 14.00 -3.50
C LYS A 248 9.87 14.75 -4.83
N LYS A 249 10.37 15.96 -4.75
CA LYS A 249 10.68 16.75 -5.96
C LYS A 249 11.99 16.27 -6.57
N THR A 250 12.02 16.08 -7.88
CA THR A 250 13.30 15.96 -8.60
C THR A 250 14.06 17.25 -8.40
N LYS A 251 15.26 17.19 -7.81
CA LYS A 251 16.20 18.32 -7.83
C LYS A 251 16.63 18.48 -9.27
N LEU A 252 15.90 19.24 -10.07
CA LEU A 252 16.38 19.75 -11.35
C LEU A 252 17.67 20.52 -11.03
N ALA A 253 18.79 20.02 -11.54
CA ALA A 253 20.07 20.69 -11.42
C ALA A 253 19.91 22.14 -11.90
N ARG A 254 19.98 23.07 -10.96
CA ARG A 254 20.23 24.52 -11.26
C ARG A 254 21.65 24.66 -11.76
N SER A 255 21.91 24.16 -12.96
CA SER A 255 23.21 24.27 -13.63
C SER A 255 23.03 24.63 -15.09
N ARG A 256 22.32 25.73 -15.34
CA ARG A 256 22.39 26.41 -16.64
C ARG A 256 21.99 27.87 -16.46
N ASN A 257 22.81 28.68 -15.78
CA ASN A 257 22.80 30.15 -15.95
C ASN A 257 23.95 30.81 -15.19
N SER A 258 25.21 30.45 -15.53
CA SER A 258 26.34 31.27 -15.12
C SER A 258 27.45 31.34 -16.21
N VAL A 259 27.05 31.24 -17.47
CA VAL A 259 27.99 31.59 -18.56
C VAL A 259 27.23 32.41 -19.61
N ARG A 260 26.90 33.63 -19.26
CA ARG A 260 26.65 34.72 -20.20
C ARG A 260 26.88 36.04 -19.47
N GLY A 261 28.09 36.54 -19.53
CA GLY A 261 28.38 37.85 -19.01
C GLY A 261 29.87 38.14 -18.95
N SER A 262 30.57 38.14 -20.07
CA SER A 262 31.74 38.98 -20.27
C SER A 262 32.23 38.84 -21.70
N LYS A 263 31.65 39.60 -22.59
CA LYS A 263 32.39 40.17 -23.76
C LYS A 263 32.09 41.65 -23.73
N SER A 264 32.95 42.36 -23.03
CA SER A 264 33.15 43.78 -23.14
C SER A 264 34.03 44.05 -24.36
N LEU A 265 33.56 44.92 -25.14
CA LEU A 265 34.22 45.98 -25.95
C LEU A 265 35.73 46.02 -25.95
N LYS A 266 36.31 45.87 -27.12
CA LYS A 266 37.13 46.89 -27.78
C LYS A 266 36.92 46.76 -29.27
#